data_4d41221e3e76f4a8f92e48ac0599e4fb
#
_entry.id   4d41221e3e76f4a8f92e48ac0599e4fb
#
_cell.length_a   1.000
_cell.length_b   1.000
_cell.length_c   1.000
_cell.angle_alpha   90.00
_cell.angle_beta   90.00
_cell.angle_gamma   90.00
#
_symmetry.space_group_name_H-M   'P 1'
#
loop_
_entity.id
_entity.type
_entity.pdbx_description
1 polymer ?
#
loop_
_entity_poly.entity_id
_entity_poly.type
_entity_poly.pdbx_seq_one_letter_code
_entity_poly.pdbx_strand_id
1 'polypeptide(L)'
;MIRQAILLAVALMATTACGTRESLPVRPPVDSPVIPPSKIVDFSFLYARNCAGCHGPDGKGGAAIGLGDPVYLAIADDATIRRITADGVPRTTMPAFAQHSGGMLTDDQINVIIGGIRSRWAKPDALRGADPPPYRAPSPGDPRRGAGVYGIYCSSCHGADGRGGRASSIVDGSYLGLVSDQTLRTTVIVGRPELGAPDWRDDVPGKPMTSEDVSDVVAWLAAQRPQFPGQPYSTALQFRGGVR
;
A
#
# COMPACT_ATOMS: atom_id res chain seq x y z
N MET A 1 -21.32 41.36 -51.40
CA MET A 1 -20.15 41.81 -50.57
C MET A 1 -20.00 41.07 -49.25
N ILE A 2 -21.04 40.64 -48.58
CA ILE A 2 -20.94 39.92 -47.26
C ILE A 2 -20.39 38.49 -47.37
N ARG A 3 -20.66 37.77 -48.48
CA ARG A 3 -20.17 36.39 -48.67
C ARG A 3 -18.65 36.28 -48.90
N GLN A 4 -18.01 37.27 -49.47
CA GLN A 4 -16.55 37.27 -49.69
C GLN A 4 -15.77 37.62 -48.41
N ALA A 5 -16.34 38.39 -47.51
CA ALA A 5 -15.71 38.72 -46.22
C ALA A 5 -15.69 37.52 -45.28
N ILE A 6 -16.68 36.63 -45.33
CA ILE A 6 -16.77 35.42 -44.51
C ILE A 6 -15.72 34.36 -44.95
N LEU A 7 -15.47 34.24 -46.24
CA LEU A 7 -14.47 33.31 -46.76
C LEU A 7 -13.03 33.73 -46.42
N LEU A 8 -12.72 35.04 -46.38
CA LEU A 8 -11.41 35.51 -45.93
C LEU A 8 -11.18 35.32 -44.42
N ALA A 9 -12.22 35.47 -43.59
CA ALA A 9 -12.13 35.31 -42.15
C ALA A 9 -11.88 33.82 -41.76
N VAL A 10 -12.47 32.86 -42.48
CA VAL A 10 -12.26 31.43 -42.25
C VAL A 10 -10.86 30.99 -42.71
N ALA A 11 -10.32 31.57 -43.77
CA ALA A 11 -8.95 31.26 -44.21
C ALA A 11 -7.86 31.76 -43.26
N LEU A 12 -8.12 32.87 -42.52
CA LEU A 12 -7.16 33.43 -41.57
C LEU A 12 -7.10 32.69 -40.23
N MET A 13 -8.18 31.97 -39.85
CA MET A 13 -8.17 31.15 -38.62
C MET A 13 -7.51 29.78 -38.77
N ALA A 14 -7.23 29.33 -39.98
CA ALA A 14 -6.64 28.02 -40.22
C ALA A 14 -5.10 28.02 -40.13
N THR A 15 -4.43 29.17 -39.98
CA THR A 15 -2.96 29.28 -39.96
C THR A 15 -2.33 29.42 -38.57
N THR A 16 -3.14 29.53 -37.50
CA THR A 16 -2.61 29.69 -36.13
C THR A 16 -2.57 28.38 -35.30
N ALA A 17 -2.91 27.24 -35.89
CA ALA A 17 -2.97 25.94 -35.19
C ALA A 17 -1.71 25.08 -35.34
N CYS A 18 -0.62 25.63 -35.88
CA CYS A 18 0.66 24.91 -35.94
C CYS A 18 1.78 25.79 -35.38
N GLY A 19 2.07 25.67 -34.08
CA GLY A 19 3.22 26.41 -33.60
C GLY A 19 3.48 26.49 -32.12
N THR A 20 3.24 25.45 -31.34
CA THR A 20 4.15 25.20 -30.23
C THR A 20 4.94 23.95 -30.58
N ARG A 21 6.10 24.15 -31.16
CA ARG A 21 7.16 23.15 -31.08
C ARG A 21 7.41 22.97 -29.58
N GLU A 22 6.72 22.02 -28.96
CA GLU A 22 7.20 21.44 -27.74
C GLU A 22 8.63 21.01 -28.03
N SER A 23 9.58 21.70 -27.43
CA SER A 23 11.00 21.33 -27.57
C SER A 23 11.10 19.90 -27.08
N LEU A 24 11.34 18.97 -28.02
CA LEU A 24 11.66 17.60 -27.64
C LEU A 24 12.76 17.66 -26.56
N PRO A 25 12.65 16.84 -25.49
CA PRO A 25 13.66 16.87 -24.45
C PRO A 25 15.03 16.79 -25.10
N VAL A 26 15.86 17.78 -24.80
CA VAL A 26 17.23 17.90 -25.36
C VAL A 26 17.91 16.57 -25.07
N ARG A 27 18.29 15.87 -26.17
CA ARG A 27 19.08 14.65 -26.04
C ARG A 27 20.32 15.02 -25.24
N PRO A 28 20.61 14.35 -24.13
CA PRO A 28 21.82 14.65 -23.36
C PRO A 28 23.06 14.56 -24.28
N PRO A 29 24.10 15.36 -24.05
CA PRO A 29 25.31 15.31 -24.83
C PRO A 29 25.81 13.87 -24.96
N VAL A 30 26.29 13.49 -26.14
CA VAL A 30 26.73 12.13 -26.45
C VAL A 30 27.87 11.66 -25.52
N ASP A 31 28.55 12.60 -24.88
CA ASP A 31 29.66 12.36 -23.94
C ASP A 31 29.24 12.31 -22.47
N SER A 32 27.94 12.43 -22.15
CA SER A 32 27.48 12.24 -20.77
C SER A 32 27.65 10.78 -20.38
N PRO A 33 28.41 10.46 -19.32
CA PRO A 33 28.62 9.07 -18.91
C PRO A 33 27.24 8.46 -18.53
N VAL A 34 26.91 7.37 -19.20
CA VAL A 34 25.70 6.59 -18.86
C VAL A 34 25.98 5.88 -17.53
N ILE A 35 25.29 6.29 -16.47
CA ILE A 35 25.38 5.61 -15.19
C ILE A 35 24.56 4.33 -15.28
N PRO A 36 25.17 3.14 -15.14
CA PRO A 36 24.41 1.89 -15.12
C PRO A 36 23.36 1.91 -14.00
N PRO A 37 22.12 1.38 -14.21
CA PRO A 37 21.09 1.36 -13.21
C PRO A 37 21.53 0.77 -11.86
N SER A 38 22.39 -0.27 -11.86
CA SER A 38 22.95 -0.90 -10.66
C SER A 38 23.88 0.02 -9.84
N LYS A 39 24.36 1.13 -10.40
CA LYS A 39 25.21 2.11 -9.72
C LYS A 39 24.45 3.29 -9.14
N ILE A 40 23.15 3.36 -9.34
CA ILE A 40 22.30 4.40 -8.75
C ILE A 40 22.02 4.01 -7.31
N VAL A 41 22.58 4.76 -6.36
CA VAL A 41 22.44 4.54 -4.91
C VAL A 41 21.85 5.75 -4.20
N ASP A 42 21.06 6.55 -4.92
CA ASP A 42 20.28 7.64 -4.33
C ASP A 42 18.95 7.11 -3.78
N PHE A 43 18.71 7.32 -2.49
CA PHE A 43 17.49 6.86 -1.81
C PHE A 43 16.22 7.43 -2.45
N SER A 44 16.20 8.74 -2.72
CA SER A 44 14.99 9.41 -3.22
C SER A 44 14.60 8.87 -4.59
N PHE A 45 15.57 8.67 -5.45
CA PHE A 45 15.37 8.06 -6.75
C PHE A 45 14.87 6.61 -6.64
N LEU A 46 15.57 5.78 -5.86
CA LEU A 46 15.24 4.36 -5.70
C LEU A 46 13.85 4.18 -5.09
N TYR A 47 13.54 4.96 -4.04
CA TYR A 47 12.24 4.90 -3.37
C TYR A 47 11.11 5.37 -4.31
N ALA A 48 11.28 6.50 -4.99
CA ALA A 48 10.27 7.04 -5.89
C ALA A 48 9.92 6.08 -7.04
N ARG A 49 10.92 5.34 -7.55
CA ARG A 49 10.75 4.44 -8.69
C ARG A 49 10.20 3.07 -8.33
N ASN A 50 10.48 2.58 -7.12
CA ASN A 50 10.20 1.19 -6.76
C ASN A 50 9.14 1.06 -5.65
N CYS A 51 8.97 2.06 -4.79
CA CYS A 51 8.17 1.94 -3.56
C CYS A 51 6.99 2.90 -3.50
N ALA A 52 7.20 4.15 -3.94
CA ALA A 52 6.25 5.25 -3.74
C ALA A 52 4.87 5.01 -4.38
N GLY A 53 4.80 4.28 -5.50
CA GLY A 53 3.53 3.99 -6.17
C GLY A 53 2.52 3.24 -5.29
N CYS A 54 3.00 2.37 -4.41
CA CYS A 54 2.16 1.60 -3.50
C CYS A 54 2.17 2.15 -2.07
N HIS A 55 3.33 2.67 -1.59
CA HIS A 55 3.53 3.08 -0.21
C HIS A 55 3.40 4.60 0.01
N GLY A 56 3.16 5.36 -1.07
CA GLY A 56 3.09 6.82 -1.06
C GLY A 56 4.47 7.49 -1.16
N PRO A 57 4.54 8.73 -1.66
CA PRO A 57 5.80 9.44 -1.94
C PRO A 57 6.64 9.67 -0.68
N ASP A 58 5.99 9.91 0.46
CA ASP A 58 6.63 10.12 1.77
C ASP A 58 6.46 8.92 2.70
N GLY A 59 6.28 7.73 2.14
CA GLY A 59 6.03 6.51 2.90
C GLY A 59 4.64 6.44 3.52
N LYS A 60 3.69 7.28 3.10
CA LYS A 60 2.33 7.37 3.64
C LYS A 60 1.32 7.66 2.53
N GLY A 61 0.05 7.36 2.82
CA GLY A 61 -1.06 7.70 1.92
C GLY A 61 -1.18 6.81 0.67
N GLY A 62 -0.39 5.76 0.55
CA GLY A 62 -0.53 4.76 -0.50
C GLY A 62 -1.56 3.67 -0.15
N ALA A 63 -1.82 2.76 -1.09
CA ALA A 63 -2.69 1.61 -0.87
C ALA A 63 -2.10 0.56 0.08
N ALA A 64 -0.76 0.48 0.14
CA ALA A 64 -0.02 -0.43 1.01
C ALA A 64 0.27 0.20 2.38
N ILE A 65 0.83 -0.61 3.29
CA ILE A 65 1.31 -0.15 4.61
C ILE A 65 2.23 1.07 4.47
N GLY A 66 2.05 2.04 5.36
CA GLY A 66 2.90 3.22 5.44
C GLY A 66 4.31 2.87 5.90
N LEU A 67 5.28 2.84 4.99
CA LEU A 67 6.70 2.63 5.34
C LEU A 67 7.30 3.77 6.13
N GLY A 68 6.68 4.95 6.10
CA GLY A 68 7.03 6.11 6.89
C GLY A 68 6.29 6.20 8.23
N ASP A 69 5.55 5.17 8.62
CA ASP A 69 4.90 5.14 9.91
C ASP A 69 5.90 4.78 11.02
N PRO A 70 6.04 5.62 12.07
CA PRO A 70 7.02 5.39 13.12
C PRO A 70 6.74 4.13 13.96
N VAL A 71 5.46 3.75 14.15
CA VAL A 71 5.09 2.52 14.87
C VAL A 71 5.48 1.29 14.07
N TYR A 72 5.22 1.29 12.74
CA TYR A 72 5.71 0.24 11.86
C TYR A 72 7.22 0.06 11.98
N LEU A 73 7.96 1.16 11.91
CA LEU A 73 9.41 1.14 11.99
C LEU A 73 9.93 0.75 13.38
N ALA A 74 9.14 0.92 14.43
CA ALA A 74 9.53 0.47 15.77
C ALA A 74 9.33 -1.06 15.97
N ILE A 75 8.34 -1.67 15.29
CA ILE A 75 8.03 -3.10 15.46
C ILE A 75 8.68 -4.01 14.40
N ALA A 76 8.99 -3.49 13.21
CA ALA A 76 9.63 -4.24 12.13
C ALA A 76 11.13 -3.93 12.11
N ASP A 77 11.98 -4.94 12.33
CA ASP A 77 13.43 -4.79 12.26
C ASP A 77 13.94 -4.70 10.80
N ASP A 78 15.19 -4.29 10.63
CA ASP A 78 15.80 -4.11 9.31
C ASP A 78 15.89 -5.43 8.54
N ALA A 79 16.15 -6.55 9.23
CA ALA A 79 16.21 -7.87 8.61
C ALA A 79 14.85 -8.27 8.02
N THR A 80 13.77 -7.97 8.74
CA THR A 80 12.39 -8.19 8.28
C THR A 80 12.07 -7.32 7.06
N ILE A 81 12.36 -6.00 7.13
CA ILE A 81 12.10 -5.08 6.01
C ILE A 81 12.93 -5.50 4.79
N ARG A 82 14.21 -5.85 4.99
CA ARG A 82 15.08 -6.34 3.94
C ARG A 82 14.51 -7.58 3.24
N ARG A 83 14.15 -8.59 4.01
CA ARG A 83 13.61 -9.84 3.47
C ARG A 83 12.32 -9.59 2.67
N ILE A 84 11.39 -8.80 3.21
CA ILE A 84 10.15 -8.45 2.51
C ILE A 84 10.43 -7.68 1.22
N THR A 85 11.38 -6.77 1.23
CA THR A 85 11.77 -6.01 0.04
C THR A 85 12.45 -6.91 -0.97
N ALA A 86 13.38 -7.76 -0.54
CA ALA A 86 14.12 -8.65 -1.43
C ALA A 86 13.22 -9.71 -2.09
N ASP A 87 12.42 -10.41 -1.28
CA ASP A 87 11.71 -11.62 -1.70
C ASP A 87 10.24 -11.38 -2.04
N GLY A 88 9.73 -10.17 -1.73
CA GLY A 88 8.32 -9.88 -1.84
C GLY A 88 7.46 -10.61 -0.79
N VAL A 89 6.15 -10.57 -0.97
CA VAL A 89 5.19 -11.29 -0.12
C VAL A 89 4.30 -12.16 -1.01
N PRO A 90 4.42 -13.49 -0.92
CA PRO A 90 3.64 -14.40 -1.76
C PRO A 90 2.13 -14.15 -1.67
N ARG A 91 1.46 -14.23 -2.81
CA ARG A 91 0.00 -14.04 -2.95
C ARG A 91 -0.49 -12.64 -2.53
N THR A 92 0.37 -11.64 -2.61
CA THR A 92 0.02 -10.23 -2.45
C THR A 92 0.54 -9.42 -3.63
N THR A 93 0.25 -8.12 -3.64
CA THR A 93 0.75 -7.18 -4.66
C THR A 93 2.19 -6.72 -4.41
N MET A 94 2.84 -7.13 -3.30
CA MET A 94 4.24 -6.79 -3.02
C MET A 94 5.19 -7.73 -3.77
N PRO A 95 5.81 -7.28 -4.87
CA PRO A 95 6.71 -8.13 -5.66
C PRO A 95 8.09 -8.26 -5.00
N ALA A 96 8.87 -9.23 -5.45
CA ALA A 96 10.28 -9.32 -5.14
C ALA A 96 11.07 -8.24 -5.88
N PHE A 97 12.00 -7.56 -5.19
CA PHE A 97 12.85 -6.54 -5.79
C PHE A 97 14.30 -6.98 -5.97
N ALA A 98 14.78 -7.96 -5.21
CA ALA A 98 16.16 -8.42 -5.33
C ALA A 98 16.40 -9.23 -6.62
N GLN A 99 17.60 -9.06 -7.22
CA GLN A 99 17.99 -9.77 -8.43
C GLN A 99 17.92 -11.29 -8.27
N HIS A 100 18.32 -11.82 -7.12
CA HIS A 100 18.27 -13.27 -6.84
C HIS A 100 16.85 -13.81 -6.73
N SER A 101 15.86 -12.95 -6.49
CA SER A 101 14.43 -13.30 -6.41
C SER A 101 13.63 -12.86 -7.66
N GLY A 102 14.34 -12.51 -8.75
CA GLY A 102 13.74 -12.11 -10.03
C GLY A 102 13.42 -10.62 -10.16
N GLY A 103 13.78 -9.79 -9.19
CA GLY A 103 13.66 -8.34 -9.23
C GLY A 103 14.83 -7.66 -9.94
N MET A 104 14.90 -6.34 -9.84
CA MET A 104 15.92 -5.55 -10.55
C MET A 104 16.95 -4.89 -9.62
N LEU A 105 16.72 -4.86 -8.32
CA LEU A 105 17.57 -4.16 -7.37
C LEU A 105 18.74 -5.04 -6.91
N THR A 106 19.91 -4.42 -6.81
CA THR A 106 21.07 -5.03 -6.13
C THR A 106 20.86 -5.00 -4.62
N ASP A 107 21.63 -5.82 -3.90
CA ASP A 107 21.63 -5.81 -2.43
C ASP A 107 22.02 -4.44 -1.86
N ASP A 108 22.97 -3.74 -2.49
CA ASP A 108 23.38 -2.40 -2.10
C ASP A 108 22.22 -1.40 -2.23
N GLN A 109 21.45 -1.47 -3.31
CA GLN A 109 20.28 -0.63 -3.51
C GLN A 109 19.18 -0.91 -2.48
N ILE A 110 18.95 -2.16 -2.14
CA ILE A 110 18.02 -2.54 -1.06
C ILE A 110 18.51 -1.99 0.28
N ASN A 111 19.81 -2.06 0.58
CA ASN A 111 20.38 -1.46 1.78
C ASN A 111 20.19 0.05 1.83
N VAL A 112 20.40 0.73 0.72
CA VAL A 112 20.16 2.18 0.60
C VAL A 112 18.70 2.52 0.87
N ILE A 113 17.77 1.73 0.35
CA ILE A 113 16.32 1.93 0.59
C ILE A 113 16.01 1.78 2.09
N ILE A 114 16.48 0.71 2.73
CA ILE A 114 16.21 0.45 4.14
C ILE A 114 16.82 1.54 5.03
N GLY A 115 18.09 1.86 4.82
CA GLY A 115 18.78 2.93 5.55
C GLY A 115 18.10 4.29 5.36
N GLY A 116 17.63 4.59 4.15
CA GLY A 116 16.90 5.81 3.87
C GLY A 116 15.52 5.87 4.52
N ILE A 117 14.79 4.76 4.56
CA ILE A 117 13.52 4.64 5.29
C ILE A 117 13.76 4.93 6.79
N ARG A 118 14.75 4.26 7.40
CA ARG A 118 15.08 4.45 8.82
C ARG A 118 15.49 5.87 9.13
N SER A 119 16.45 6.41 8.39
CA SER A 119 17.02 7.73 8.70
C SER A 119 16.00 8.86 8.53
N ARG A 120 15.03 8.71 7.63
CA ARG A 120 14.03 9.76 7.37
C ARG A 120 12.82 9.68 8.29
N TRP A 121 12.35 8.47 8.61
CA TRP A 121 11.02 8.29 9.16
C TRP A 121 10.95 7.60 10.52
N ALA A 122 12.00 6.89 10.95
CA ALA A 122 12.01 6.32 12.30
C ALA A 122 12.00 7.41 13.38
N LYS A 123 11.26 7.13 14.45
CA LYS A 123 11.17 8.01 15.62
C LYS A 123 11.51 7.21 16.88
N PRO A 124 12.47 7.63 17.71
CA PRO A 124 12.87 6.90 18.93
C PRO A 124 11.74 6.72 19.93
N ASP A 125 10.81 7.68 20.00
CA ASP A 125 9.69 7.74 20.92
C ASP A 125 8.35 7.27 20.32
N ALA A 126 8.39 6.59 19.18
CA ALA A 126 7.19 6.15 18.46
C ALA A 126 6.20 5.36 19.32
N LEU A 127 6.71 4.54 20.22
CA LEU A 127 5.91 3.71 21.12
C LEU A 127 5.42 4.41 22.37
N ARG A 128 5.90 5.63 22.66
CA ARG A 128 5.53 6.41 23.86
C ARG A 128 5.64 5.59 25.16
N GLY A 129 6.65 4.71 25.26
CA GLY A 129 6.87 3.81 26.40
C GLY A 129 5.92 2.60 26.49
N ALA A 130 5.01 2.42 25.54
CA ALA A 130 4.15 1.23 25.48
C ALA A 130 4.89 0.03 24.90
N ASP A 131 4.54 -1.18 25.35
CA ASP A 131 5.03 -2.44 24.80
C ASP A 131 4.09 -2.90 23.67
N PRO A 132 4.53 -2.90 22.41
CA PRO A 132 3.67 -3.20 21.28
C PRO A 132 3.43 -4.70 21.13
N PRO A 133 2.30 -5.12 20.55
CA PRO A 133 2.17 -6.46 20.03
C PRO A 133 3.34 -6.77 19.07
N PRO A 134 4.01 -7.93 19.19
CA PRO A 134 5.16 -8.24 18.35
C PRO A 134 4.78 -8.27 16.86
N TYR A 135 5.72 -7.90 15.98
CA TYR A 135 5.49 -7.89 14.54
C TYR A 135 4.90 -9.21 14.03
N ARG A 136 5.50 -10.34 14.44
CA ARG A 136 4.98 -11.68 14.14
C ARG A 136 4.03 -12.13 15.24
N ALA A 137 2.94 -12.81 14.85
CA ALA A 137 2.07 -13.44 15.82
C ALA A 137 2.83 -14.55 16.57
N PRO A 138 2.84 -14.57 17.90
CA PRO A 138 3.48 -15.62 18.68
C PRO A 138 2.71 -16.95 18.58
N SER A 139 1.40 -16.90 18.30
CA SER A 139 0.52 -18.04 18.13
C SER A 139 -0.61 -17.71 17.15
N PRO A 140 -1.22 -18.73 16.52
CA PRO A 140 -2.45 -18.54 15.75
C PRO A 140 -3.57 -17.95 16.61
N GLY A 141 -4.39 -17.06 16.01
CA GLY A 141 -5.58 -16.52 16.65
C GLY A 141 -6.79 -17.46 16.53
N ASP A 142 -7.81 -17.18 17.35
CA ASP A 142 -9.12 -17.85 17.32
C ASP A 142 -10.16 -16.94 16.64
N PRO A 143 -10.70 -17.32 15.47
CA PRO A 143 -11.69 -16.48 14.78
C PRO A 143 -12.99 -16.30 15.55
N ARG A 144 -13.33 -17.19 16.47
CA ARG A 144 -14.53 -17.05 17.30
C ARG A 144 -14.36 -15.93 18.34
N ARG A 145 -13.21 -15.89 19.02
CA ARG A 145 -12.87 -14.79 19.92
C ARG A 145 -12.69 -13.48 19.11
N GLY A 146 -12.09 -13.58 17.92
CA GLY A 146 -11.87 -12.47 17.00
C GLY A 146 -13.14 -11.71 16.63
N ALA A 147 -14.29 -12.38 16.53
CA ALA A 147 -15.59 -11.71 16.34
C ALA A 147 -15.93 -10.76 17.49
N GLY A 148 -15.67 -11.18 18.74
CA GLY A 148 -15.84 -10.33 19.91
C GLY A 148 -14.87 -9.15 19.94
N VAL A 149 -13.60 -9.39 19.63
CA VAL A 149 -12.56 -8.37 19.51
C VAL A 149 -12.95 -7.34 18.44
N TYR A 150 -13.38 -7.81 17.26
CA TYR A 150 -13.89 -6.94 16.21
C TYR A 150 -15.02 -6.03 16.69
N GLY A 151 -16.00 -6.60 17.41
CA GLY A 151 -17.11 -5.86 17.97
C GLY A 151 -16.68 -4.73 18.91
N ILE A 152 -15.62 -4.92 19.67
CA ILE A 152 -15.11 -3.95 20.63
C ILE A 152 -14.30 -2.82 19.96
N TYR A 153 -13.36 -3.17 19.05
CA TYR A 153 -12.36 -2.23 18.56
C TYR A 153 -12.65 -1.68 17.15
N CYS A 154 -13.41 -2.40 16.32
CA CYS A 154 -13.49 -2.08 14.88
C CYS A 154 -14.90 -1.67 14.42
N SER A 155 -15.95 -2.24 15.04
CA SER A 155 -17.33 -2.16 14.55
C SER A 155 -17.88 -0.74 14.49
N SER A 156 -17.45 0.16 15.39
CA SER A 156 -17.89 1.57 15.43
C SER A 156 -17.56 2.35 14.16
N CYS A 157 -16.50 1.94 13.45
CA CYS A 157 -16.07 2.55 12.19
C CYS A 157 -16.45 1.70 10.98
N HIS A 158 -16.23 0.39 11.04
CA HIS A 158 -16.35 -0.52 9.90
C HIS A 158 -17.71 -1.24 9.81
N GLY A 159 -18.68 -0.87 10.69
CA GLY A 159 -20.00 -1.50 10.74
C GLY A 159 -19.99 -2.80 11.54
N ALA A 160 -21.17 -3.30 11.91
CA ALA A 160 -21.31 -4.45 12.80
C ALA A 160 -20.70 -5.75 12.25
N ASP A 161 -20.63 -5.88 10.93
CA ASP A 161 -20.19 -7.07 10.21
C ASP A 161 -18.94 -6.83 9.33
N GLY A 162 -18.29 -5.67 9.43
CA GLY A 162 -17.08 -5.32 8.68
C GLY A 162 -17.31 -4.89 7.22
N ARG A 163 -18.58 -4.78 6.80
CA ARG A 163 -18.95 -4.45 5.41
C ARG A 163 -18.95 -2.96 5.10
N GLY A 164 -18.65 -2.14 6.07
CA GLY A 164 -18.57 -0.70 5.96
C GLY A 164 -19.55 0.00 6.91
N GLY A 165 -19.17 1.20 7.29
CA GLY A 165 -19.89 2.14 8.12
C GLY A 165 -19.41 3.54 7.75
N ARG A 166 -18.93 4.31 8.71
CA ARG A 166 -18.25 5.57 8.43
C ARG A 166 -16.85 5.35 7.79
N ALA A 167 -16.26 4.17 7.96
CA ALA A 167 -15.08 3.70 7.26
C ALA A 167 -15.45 2.60 6.25
N SER A 168 -14.55 2.35 5.28
CA SER A 168 -14.78 1.34 4.24
C SER A 168 -14.85 -0.09 4.79
N SER A 169 -15.39 -1.01 3.97
CA SER A 169 -15.39 -2.45 4.26
C SER A 169 -13.97 -2.97 4.43
N ILE A 170 -13.75 -3.79 5.47
CA ILE A 170 -12.51 -4.53 5.72
C ILE A 170 -12.67 -6.05 5.50
N VAL A 171 -13.88 -6.48 5.13
CA VAL A 171 -14.18 -7.85 4.72
C VAL A 171 -14.47 -7.97 3.23
N ASP A 172 -14.13 -6.94 2.44
CA ASP A 172 -14.23 -7.00 0.99
C ASP A 172 -13.32 -8.10 0.44
N GLY A 173 -13.89 -8.94 -0.44
CA GLY A 173 -13.20 -10.11 -0.95
C GLY A 173 -11.97 -9.78 -1.80
N SER A 174 -11.99 -8.67 -2.53
CA SER A 174 -10.85 -8.22 -3.32
C SER A 174 -9.72 -7.75 -2.40
N TYR A 175 -10.06 -6.96 -1.37
CA TYR A 175 -9.10 -6.52 -0.36
C TYR A 175 -8.45 -7.72 0.35
N LEU A 176 -9.27 -8.61 0.92
CA LEU A 176 -8.76 -9.78 1.65
C LEU A 176 -7.98 -10.76 0.77
N GLY A 177 -8.29 -10.80 -0.54
CA GLY A 177 -7.54 -11.60 -1.51
C GLY A 177 -6.14 -11.06 -1.83
N LEU A 178 -5.89 -9.77 -1.58
CA LEU A 178 -4.64 -9.08 -1.92
C LEU A 178 -3.70 -8.88 -0.71
N VAL A 179 -4.18 -9.16 0.52
CA VAL A 179 -3.40 -8.95 1.74
C VAL A 179 -3.15 -10.26 2.48
N SER A 180 -1.96 -10.42 3.05
CA SER A 180 -1.61 -11.56 3.91
C SER A 180 -2.09 -11.34 5.35
N ASP A 181 -2.13 -12.41 6.16
CA ASP A 181 -2.42 -12.29 7.60
C ASP A 181 -1.40 -11.39 8.30
N GLN A 182 -0.14 -11.45 7.89
CA GLN A 182 0.90 -10.55 8.40
C GLN A 182 0.60 -9.09 8.04
N THR A 183 0.09 -8.82 6.85
CA THR A 183 -0.32 -7.46 6.46
C THR A 183 -1.50 -6.98 7.29
N LEU A 184 -2.51 -7.83 7.49
CA LEU A 184 -3.64 -7.51 8.37
C LEU A 184 -3.16 -7.22 9.79
N ARG A 185 -2.31 -8.10 10.36
CA ARG A 185 -1.74 -7.91 11.69
C ARG A 185 -1.00 -6.58 11.81
N THR A 186 -0.13 -6.30 10.86
CA THR A 186 0.64 -5.05 10.86
C THR A 186 -0.28 -3.85 10.77
N THR A 187 -1.31 -3.90 9.91
CA THR A 187 -2.29 -2.81 9.78
C THR A 187 -3.07 -2.57 11.08
N VAL A 188 -3.47 -3.63 11.79
CA VAL A 188 -4.16 -3.50 13.07
C VAL A 188 -3.24 -2.88 14.13
N ILE A 189 -1.97 -3.31 14.20
CA ILE A 189 -1.03 -2.76 15.19
C ILE A 189 -0.69 -1.29 14.89
N VAL A 190 -0.42 -0.97 13.63
CA VAL A 190 0.09 0.34 13.21
C VAL A 190 -1.03 1.36 13.02
N GLY A 191 -2.23 0.88 12.67
CA GLY A 191 -3.31 1.74 12.23
C GLY A 191 -3.08 2.33 10.84
N ARG A 192 -3.89 3.29 10.49
CA ARG A 192 -3.80 4.18 9.33
C ARG A 192 -4.16 5.60 9.80
N PRO A 193 -3.32 6.23 10.61
CA PRO A 193 -3.65 7.51 11.25
C PRO A 193 -3.95 8.61 10.23
N GLU A 194 -3.36 8.54 9.04
CA GLU A 194 -3.64 9.45 7.93
C GLU A 194 -5.06 9.28 7.35
N LEU A 195 -5.73 8.16 7.63
CA LEU A 195 -7.12 7.87 7.27
C LEU A 195 -8.07 7.91 8.49
N GLY A 196 -7.56 8.26 9.66
CA GLY A 196 -8.32 8.33 10.90
C GLY A 196 -8.47 7.02 11.66
N ALA A 197 -7.73 5.96 11.27
CA ALA A 197 -7.64 4.71 12.03
C ALA A 197 -6.44 4.77 12.97
N PRO A 198 -6.64 4.77 14.31
CA PRO A 198 -5.55 4.84 15.27
C PRO A 198 -4.71 3.55 15.29
N ASP A 199 -3.60 3.56 16.01
CA ASP A 199 -2.84 2.34 16.28
C ASP A 199 -3.48 1.54 17.44
N TRP A 200 -2.96 0.35 17.73
CA TRP A 200 -3.49 -0.60 18.72
C TRP A 200 -3.76 -0.02 20.10
N ARG A 201 -3.20 1.15 20.43
CA ARG A 201 -3.33 1.81 21.74
C ARG A 201 -4.62 2.58 21.91
N ASP A 202 -5.09 3.17 20.82
CA ASP A 202 -6.04 4.27 20.86
C ASP A 202 -7.39 3.96 20.18
N ASP A 203 -7.62 2.71 19.74
CA ASP A 203 -8.93 2.27 19.19
C ASP A 203 -10.05 2.38 20.23
N VAL A 204 -9.76 2.00 21.47
CA VAL A 204 -10.64 2.17 22.62
C VAL A 204 -9.87 2.85 23.73
N PRO A 205 -10.26 4.05 24.17
CA PRO A 205 -9.53 4.81 25.20
C PRO A 205 -9.26 3.99 26.45
N GLY A 206 -7.99 3.92 26.86
CA GLY A 206 -7.54 3.21 28.06
C GLY A 206 -7.59 1.68 27.98
N LYS A 207 -7.86 1.13 26.81
CA LYS A 207 -7.88 -0.31 26.57
C LYS A 207 -7.09 -0.68 25.29
N PRO A 208 -5.75 -0.68 25.35
CA PRO A 208 -4.94 -1.12 24.22
C PRO A 208 -5.24 -2.58 23.85
N MET A 209 -5.13 -2.90 22.55
CA MET A 209 -5.25 -4.29 22.09
C MET A 209 -4.04 -5.09 22.55
N THR A 210 -4.29 -6.27 23.09
CA THR A 210 -3.22 -7.23 23.40
C THR A 210 -2.72 -7.94 22.13
N SER A 211 -1.58 -8.63 22.22
CA SER A 211 -1.09 -9.46 21.12
C SER A 211 -2.06 -10.58 20.75
N GLU A 212 -2.82 -11.10 21.71
CA GLU A 212 -3.87 -12.10 21.51
C GLU A 212 -5.05 -11.49 20.78
N ASP A 213 -5.57 -10.33 21.22
CA ASP A 213 -6.64 -9.60 20.53
C ASP A 213 -6.31 -9.38 19.06
N VAL A 214 -5.08 -8.93 18.78
CA VAL A 214 -4.62 -8.71 17.40
C VAL A 214 -4.60 -10.03 16.62
N SER A 215 -4.11 -11.12 17.20
CA SER A 215 -4.10 -12.43 16.54
C SER A 215 -5.51 -12.93 16.25
N ASP A 216 -6.43 -12.79 17.21
CA ASP A 216 -7.80 -13.24 17.11
C ASP A 216 -8.61 -12.46 16.06
N VAL A 217 -8.51 -11.13 16.06
CA VAL A 217 -9.21 -10.33 15.03
C VAL A 217 -8.67 -10.57 13.63
N VAL A 218 -7.37 -10.79 13.49
CA VAL A 218 -6.76 -11.19 12.21
C VAL A 218 -7.27 -12.54 11.74
N ALA A 219 -7.39 -13.52 12.64
CA ALA A 219 -7.98 -14.82 12.32
C ALA A 219 -9.44 -14.70 11.88
N TRP A 220 -10.23 -13.84 12.53
CA TRP A 220 -11.60 -13.56 12.12
C TRP A 220 -11.68 -12.91 10.74
N LEU A 221 -10.83 -11.93 10.44
CA LEU A 221 -10.75 -11.31 9.11
C LEU A 221 -10.32 -12.32 8.05
N ALA A 222 -9.30 -13.13 8.34
CA ALA A 222 -8.81 -14.16 7.44
C ALA A 222 -9.87 -15.22 7.09
N ALA A 223 -10.75 -15.54 8.04
CA ALA A 223 -11.88 -16.46 7.84
C ALA A 223 -12.95 -15.90 6.88
N GLN A 224 -12.96 -14.59 6.63
CA GLN A 224 -13.87 -13.95 5.65
C GLN A 224 -13.32 -14.01 4.22
N ARG A 225 -12.11 -14.52 3.99
CA ARG A 225 -11.53 -14.60 2.64
C ARG A 225 -12.39 -15.45 1.71
N PRO A 226 -12.67 -14.98 0.50
CA PRO A 226 -13.35 -15.81 -0.49
C PRO A 226 -12.45 -16.97 -0.91
N GLN A 227 -13.04 -18.12 -1.17
CA GLN A 227 -12.32 -19.30 -1.66
C GLN A 227 -11.59 -19.00 -2.99
N PHE A 228 -12.20 -18.16 -3.83
CA PHE A 228 -11.66 -17.72 -5.11
C PHE A 228 -11.59 -16.18 -5.15
N PRO A 229 -10.50 -15.56 -4.69
CA PRO A 229 -10.31 -14.12 -4.79
C PRO A 229 -10.39 -13.64 -6.25
N GLY A 230 -11.04 -12.51 -6.47
CA GLY A 230 -11.15 -11.91 -7.81
C GLY A 230 -12.35 -12.40 -8.63
N GLN A 231 -13.23 -13.23 -8.06
CA GLN A 231 -14.54 -13.49 -8.65
C GLN A 231 -15.62 -12.57 -8.02
N PRO A 232 -16.00 -11.47 -8.70
CA PRO A 232 -16.97 -10.53 -8.16
C PRO A 232 -18.42 -11.00 -8.27
N TYR A 233 -18.67 -12.10 -8.98
CA TYR A 233 -20.03 -12.54 -9.32
C TYR A 233 -20.46 -13.70 -8.44
N SER A 234 -21.57 -13.53 -7.72
CA SER A 234 -22.25 -14.64 -7.07
C SER A 234 -22.72 -15.64 -8.14
N THR A 235 -22.65 -16.91 -7.82
CA THR A 235 -23.12 -18.03 -8.68
C THR A 235 -24.55 -17.82 -9.20
N ALA A 236 -25.37 -17.04 -8.52
CA ALA A 236 -26.74 -16.72 -8.92
C ALA A 236 -26.84 -15.85 -10.19
N LEU A 237 -25.80 -15.14 -10.59
CA LEU A 237 -25.79 -14.33 -11.82
C LEU A 237 -25.25 -15.11 -13.03
N GLN A 238 -24.54 -16.20 -12.83
CA GLN A 238 -23.95 -17.00 -13.92
C GLN A 238 -24.98 -17.83 -14.68
N PHE A 239 -26.16 -18.07 -14.13
CA PHE A 239 -27.20 -18.92 -14.75
C PHE A 239 -28.34 -18.17 -15.49
N ARG A 240 -28.28 -16.84 -15.61
CA ARG A 240 -29.28 -16.08 -16.39
C ARG A 240 -28.92 -15.85 -17.87
N GLY A 241 -27.81 -16.39 -18.34
CA GLY A 241 -27.34 -16.35 -19.71
C GLY A 241 -27.58 -17.70 -20.46
N GLY A 242 -28.61 -18.44 -20.12
CA GLY A 242 -29.02 -19.66 -20.86
C GLY A 242 -29.75 -19.28 -22.11
N VAL A 243 -29.09 -19.48 -23.23
CA VAL A 243 -29.54 -19.89 -24.57
C VAL A 243 -31.03 -19.69 -24.86
N ARG A 244 -31.34 -18.87 -25.82
CA ARG A 244 -32.39 -19.04 -26.84
C ARG A 244 -31.77 -19.05 -28.21
#